data_1f775686e52edb0c2da4ffefb7df52a1
#
_entry.id   1f775686e52edb0c2da4ffefb7df52a1
#
_cell.length_a   1.000
_cell.length_b   1.000
_cell.length_c   1.000
_cell.angle_alpha   90.00
_cell.angle_beta   90.00
_cell.angle_gamma   90.00
#
_symmetry.space_group_name_H-M   'P 1'
#
loop_
_entity.id
_entity.type
_entity.pdbx_description
1 polymer ?
#
loop_
_entity_poly.entity_id
_entity_poly.type
_entity_poly.pdbx_seq_one_letter_code
_entity_poly.pdbx_strand_id
1 'polypeptide(L)'
;MKKIKIQSILTAVAGLFLATSCSSSFLDTEPTDAVSSDQVAVAGNAERLFNGAWYNLFEYGTTYANIGYRALQCQDDMMASDVVSRPKYGFNSSYQFNDVAIPSDGRTSFAWYLIYKTIDNCNTAISIKGDSEELRQAQGQALALRAFCYLHLVQHYQFTYLKDKDAPCVPIYTEPTTSSTEPKGKSTVAQVYQQIFDDLNLAQDYLTNYVRKGDGQKFKPNTDVVNGLLARAYLLTGQWGEAAKAAEAARKGYSLMTTTAEGRYDSSISVCYGLKR
;
A
#
# COMPACT_ATOMS: atom_id res chain seq x y z
N MET A 1 -38.30 72.10 6.35
CA MET A 1 -38.70 70.66 6.42
C MET A 1 -37.61 69.79 5.89
N LYS A 2 -37.19 68.84 6.62
CA LYS A 2 -36.11 67.97 6.68
C LYS A 2 -35.71 67.24 5.35
N LYS A 3 -34.57 67.68 4.78
CA LYS A 3 -33.86 66.88 3.71
C LYS A 3 -32.84 65.94 4.31
N ILE A 4 -33.04 65.48 5.51
CA ILE A 4 -32.21 64.48 6.15
C ILE A 4 -32.98 63.21 6.04
N LYS A 5 -32.46 62.23 5.32
CA LYS A 5 -32.76 60.80 5.66
C LYS A 5 -32.70 59.84 4.50
N ILE A 6 -32.55 60.29 3.29
CA ILE A 6 -32.40 59.30 2.20
C ILE A 6 -30.94 58.74 2.18
N GLN A 7 -29.95 59.59 2.42
CA GLN A 7 -28.55 59.15 2.48
C GLN A 7 -28.26 58.24 3.69
N SER A 8 -28.86 58.56 4.87
CA SER A 8 -28.69 57.72 6.07
C SER A 8 -29.41 56.37 5.95
N ILE A 9 -30.51 56.30 5.21
CA ILE A 9 -31.23 55.06 4.94
C ILE A 9 -30.46 54.22 3.92
N LEU A 10 -29.87 54.81 2.88
CA LEU A 10 -29.04 54.13 1.92
C LEU A 10 -27.77 53.51 2.54
N THR A 11 -27.14 54.26 3.48
CA THR A 11 -25.96 53.73 4.20
C THR A 11 -26.31 52.63 5.18
N ALA A 12 -27.46 52.66 5.82
CA ALA A 12 -27.94 51.61 6.71
C ALA A 12 -28.32 50.33 5.93
N VAL A 13 -28.96 50.47 4.76
CA VAL A 13 -29.32 49.33 3.90
C VAL A 13 -28.06 48.71 3.25
N ALA A 14 -27.09 49.50 2.82
CA ALA A 14 -25.81 48.98 2.32
C ALA A 14 -25.02 48.26 3.41
N GLY A 15 -25.06 48.72 4.67
CA GLY A 15 -24.43 48.06 5.81
C GLY A 15 -25.08 46.70 6.17
N LEU A 16 -26.41 46.56 5.98
CA LEU A 16 -27.08 45.29 6.23
C LEU A 16 -26.77 44.23 5.17
N PHE A 17 -26.52 44.61 3.93
CA PHE A 17 -26.12 43.65 2.87
C PHE A 17 -24.69 43.16 3.01
N LEU A 18 -23.81 43.87 3.71
CA LEU A 18 -22.44 43.41 3.97
C LEU A 18 -22.34 42.46 5.17
N ALA A 19 -23.36 42.38 6.02
CA ALA A 19 -23.37 41.52 7.20
C ALA A 19 -23.89 40.09 6.92
N THR A 20 -24.47 39.84 5.75
CA THR A 20 -24.99 38.48 5.39
C THR A 20 -24.03 37.68 4.53
N SER A 21 -22.80 38.18 4.29
CA SER A 21 -21.83 37.55 3.34
C SER A 21 -20.90 36.51 3.96
N CYS A 22 -21.06 36.17 5.24
CA CYS A 22 -20.25 35.13 5.86
C CYS A 22 -21.13 34.13 6.60
N SER A 23 -21.86 33.27 5.86
CA SER A 23 -22.27 32.03 6.46
C SER A 23 -21.07 31.06 6.40
N SER A 24 -20.65 30.56 7.55
CA SER A 24 -19.59 29.56 7.67
C SER A 24 -19.85 28.31 6.79
N SER A 25 -21.11 28.07 6.44
CA SER A 25 -21.51 26.97 5.55
C SER A 25 -21.09 27.12 4.09
N PHE A 26 -20.66 28.32 3.63
CA PHE A 26 -20.12 28.50 2.29
C PHE A 26 -18.64 28.04 2.20
N LEU A 27 -17.97 27.93 3.33
CA LEU A 27 -16.59 27.44 3.44
C LEU A 27 -16.53 25.94 3.77
N ASP A 28 -17.65 25.32 4.14
CA ASP A 28 -17.81 23.87 4.30
C ASP A 28 -18.09 23.21 2.95
N THR A 29 -17.26 23.50 1.97
CA THR A 29 -17.26 22.70 0.73
C THR A 29 -16.51 21.41 1.00
N GLU A 30 -17.24 20.30 1.04
CA GLU A 30 -16.60 19.00 0.94
C GLU A 30 -15.76 18.95 -0.35
N PRO A 31 -14.51 18.43 -0.30
CA PRO A 31 -13.69 18.30 -1.48
C PRO A 31 -14.45 17.46 -2.51
N THR A 32 -14.77 18.03 -3.66
CA THR A 32 -15.45 17.29 -4.76
C THR A 32 -14.60 16.15 -5.33
N ASP A 33 -13.30 16.18 -5.06
CA ASP A 33 -12.31 15.21 -5.56
C ASP A 33 -11.85 14.23 -4.47
N ALA A 34 -12.33 14.36 -3.23
CA ALA A 34 -12.03 13.43 -2.14
C ALA A 34 -13.33 12.80 -1.62
N VAL A 35 -13.32 11.49 -1.51
CA VAL A 35 -14.42 10.75 -0.87
C VAL A 35 -14.42 11.11 0.62
N SER A 36 -15.54 11.64 1.13
CA SER A 36 -15.66 11.95 2.56
C SER A 36 -15.53 10.69 3.42
N SER A 37 -15.08 10.83 4.66
CA SER A 37 -14.96 9.70 5.60
C SER A 37 -16.27 8.91 5.75
N ASP A 38 -17.42 9.58 5.67
CA ASP A 38 -18.72 8.95 5.77
C ASP A 38 -19.11 8.17 4.50
N GLN A 39 -18.67 8.65 3.33
CA GLN A 39 -18.82 7.94 2.07
C GLN A 39 -17.86 6.74 1.97
N VAL A 40 -16.70 6.82 2.61
CA VAL A 40 -15.74 5.70 2.73
C VAL A 40 -16.31 4.58 3.59
N ALA A 41 -17.11 4.90 4.61
CA ALA A 41 -17.70 3.93 5.53
C ALA A 41 -18.77 3.02 4.92
N VAL A 42 -19.15 3.22 3.65
CA VAL A 42 -20.10 2.36 2.95
C VAL A 42 -19.39 1.08 2.50
N ALA A 43 -19.96 -0.08 2.83
CA ALA A 43 -19.38 -1.41 2.57
C ALA A 43 -18.91 -1.61 1.10
N GLY A 44 -19.61 -1.05 0.11
CA GLY A 44 -19.22 -1.11 -1.31
C GLY A 44 -17.93 -0.35 -1.68
N ASN A 45 -17.39 0.47 -0.79
CA ASN A 45 -16.16 1.22 -1.04
C ASN A 45 -14.90 0.49 -0.56
N ALA A 46 -15.00 -0.55 0.28
CA ALA A 46 -13.83 -1.28 0.77
C ALA A 46 -13.01 -1.90 -0.37
N GLU A 47 -13.67 -2.45 -1.38
CA GLU A 47 -13.00 -2.97 -2.57
C GLU A 47 -12.28 -1.86 -3.36
N ARG A 48 -12.89 -0.68 -3.47
CA ARG A 48 -12.27 0.48 -4.14
C ARG A 48 -11.04 0.96 -3.38
N LEU A 49 -11.09 0.98 -2.05
CA LEU A 49 -9.95 1.36 -1.21
C LEU A 49 -8.81 0.35 -1.32
N PHE A 50 -9.10 -0.95 -1.31
CA PHE A 50 -8.11 -1.99 -1.58
C PHE A 50 -7.48 -1.81 -2.97
N ASN A 51 -8.31 -1.60 -4.00
CA ASN A 51 -7.80 -1.35 -5.35
C ASN A 51 -6.90 -0.09 -5.41
N GLY A 52 -7.25 0.96 -4.66
CA GLY A 52 -6.42 2.16 -4.52
C GLY A 52 -5.09 1.90 -3.81
N ALA A 53 -5.09 1.08 -2.75
CA ALA A 53 -3.86 0.66 -2.07
C ALA A 53 -2.95 -0.15 -2.99
N TRP A 54 -3.52 -1.08 -3.76
CA TRP A 54 -2.80 -1.85 -4.76
C TRP A 54 -2.24 -0.97 -5.88
N TYR A 55 -3.07 -0.06 -6.41
CA TYR A 55 -2.68 0.87 -7.45
C TYR A 55 -1.49 1.75 -7.03
N ASN A 56 -1.46 2.20 -5.78
CA ASN A 56 -0.34 2.97 -5.23
C ASN A 56 1.01 2.24 -5.38
N LEU A 57 1.04 0.92 -5.29
CA LEU A 57 2.26 0.14 -5.51
C LEU A 57 2.78 0.18 -6.96
N PHE A 58 1.94 0.50 -7.95
CA PHE A 58 2.30 0.43 -9.36
C PHE A 58 2.56 1.79 -10.00
N GLU A 59 1.89 2.84 -9.55
CA GLU A 59 1.87 4.12 -10.28
C GLU A 59 2.63 5.25 -9.59
N TYR A 60 3.20 5.00 -8.44
CA TYR A 60 3.95 6.04 -7.76
C TYR A 60 5.28 6.30 -8.46
N GLY A 61 5.53 7.58 -8.77
CA GLY A 61 6.78 8.04 -9.35
C GLY A 61 6.66 8.51 -10.80
N THR A 62 7.69 9.24 -11.25
CA THR A 62 7.70 9.91 -12.55
C THR A 62 8.79 9.41 -13.50
N THR A 63 9.68 8.55 -13.01
CA THR A 63 10.80 8.01 -13.80
C THR A 63 10.84 6.48 -13.70
N TYR A 64 11.48 5.83 -14.67
CA TYR A 64 11.63 4.37 -14.69
C TYR A 64 12.30 3.82 -13.41
N ALA A 65 13.07 4.64 -12.73
CA ALA A 65 13.82 4.23 -11.54
C ALA A 65 13.04 4.44 -10.22
N ASN A 66 11.83 5.00 -10.27
CA ASN A 66 10.95 5.17 -9.12
C ASN A 66 9.48 4.89 -9.46
N ILE A 67 9.20 4.08 -10.48
CA ILE A 67 7.85 3.64 -10.82
C ILE A 67 7.45 2.47 -9.95
N GLY A 68 6.76 2.77 -8.85
CA GLY A 68 6.11 1.81 -7.98
C GLY A 68 7.04 0.71 -7.45
N TYR A 69 6.44 -0.35 -6.94
CA TYR A 69 7.15 -1.48 -6.32
C TYR A 69 8.11 -2.20 -7.28
N ARG A 70 7.84 -2.18 -8.58
CA ARG A 70 8.74 -2.75 -9.58
C ARG A 70 10.13 -2.08 -9.59
N ALA A 71 10.19 -0.77 -9.35
CA ALA A 71 11.48 -0.09 -9.25
C ALA A 71 12.28 -0.56 -8.03
N LEU A 72 11.61 -0.87 -6.90
CA LEU A 72 12.27 -1.44 -5.73
C LEU A 72 12.81 -2.85 -6.03
N GLN A 73 12.06 -3.71 -6.71
CA GLN A 73 12.55 -5.03 -7.11
C GLN A 73 13.76 -4.94 -8.04
N CYS A 74 13.73 -4.04 -9.04
CA CYS A 74 14.90 -3.82 -9.89
C CYS A 74 16.12 -3.31 -9.10
N GLN A 75 15.90 -2.48 -8.06
CA GLN A 75 16.97 -2.03 -7.18
C GLN A 75 17.59 -3.21 -6.42
N ASP A 76 16.76 -4.11 -5.88
CA ASP A 76 17.20 -5.30 -5.17
C ASP A 76 18.04 -6.22 -6.08
N ASP A 77 17.57 -6.48 -7.31
CA ASP A 77 18.29 -7.29 -8.29
C ASP A 77 19.66 -6.70 -8.65
N MET A 78 19.75 -5.38 -8.76
CA MET A 78 21.01 -4.68 -9.02
C MET A 78 21.97 -4.72 -7.82
N MET A 79 21.45 -4.61 -6.60
CA MET A 79 22.24 -4.75 -5.38
C MET A 79 22.72 -6.18 -5.15
N ALA A 80 21.95 -7.18 -5.58
CA ALA A 80 22.32 -8.59 -5.54
C ALA A 80 23.31 -9.01 -6.65
N SER A 81 23.64 -8.09 -7.57
CA SER A 81 24.48 -8.35 -8.76
C SER A 81 23.86 -9.27 -9.82
N ASP A 82 22.55 -9.49 -9.77
CA ASP A 82 21.83 -10.27 -10.76
C ASP A 82 21.67 -9.50 -12.09
N VAL A 83 21.71 -8.17 -12.01
CA VAL A 83 21.60 -7.25 -13.15
C VAL A 83 22.73 -6.22 -13.12
N VAL A 84 23.29 -5.92 -14.29
CA VAL A 84 24.32 -4.88 -14.43
C VAL A 84 23.72 -3.54 -14.81
N SER A 85 24.00 -2.49 -14.03
CA SER A 85 23.62 -1.11 -14.33
C SER A 85 24.75 -0.34 -15.00
N ARG A 86 24.38 0.54 -15.99
CA ARG A 86 25.34 1.49 -16.58
C ARG A 86 25.36 2.80 -15.77
N PRO A 87 26.50 3.51 -15.71
CA PRO A 87 26.66 4.72 -14.91
C PRO A 87 25.68 5.86 -15.17
N LYS A 88 25.00 5.85 -16.32
CA LYS A 88 24.08 6.94 -16.74
C LYS A 88 22.64 6.73 -16.29
N TYR A 89 22.30 5.58 -15.72
CA TYR A 89 20.91 5.24 -15.38
C TYR A 89 20.62 5.44 -13.90
N GLY A 90 19.36 5.72 -13.57
CA GLY A 90 18.95 6.08 -12.23
C GLY A 90 19.16 5.03 -11.15
N PHE A 91 19.39 3.76 -11.50
CA PHE A 91 19.74 2.70 -10.55
C PHE A 91 21.22 2.58 -10.23
N ASN A 92 22.08 3.39 -10.87
CA ASN A 92 23.53 3.27 -10.69
C ASN A 92 23.99 3.49 -9.25
N SER A 93 23.35 4.37 -8.51
CA SER A 93 23.66 4.60 -7.09
C SER A 93 23.40 3.34 -6.24
N SER A 94 22.29 2.67 -6.47
CA SER A 94 21.96 1.41 -5.78
C SER A 94 22.92 0.29 -6.15
N TYR A 95 23.25 0.16 -7.44
CA TYR A 95 24.23 -0.79 -7.92
C TYR A 95 25.62 -0.61 -7.30
N GLN A 96 26.00 0.64 -7.03
CA GLN A 96 27.27 1.00 -6.38
C GLN A 96 27.16 1.10 -4.85
N PHE A 97 26.02 0.84 -4.25
CA PHE A 97 25.72 1.00 -2.82
C PHE A 97 25.95 2.42 -2.29
N ASN A 98 25.87 3.44 -3.14
CA ASN A 98 26.13 4.83 -2.72
C ASN A 98 24.93 5.47 -2.00
N ASP A 99 23.71 4.97 -2.23
CA ASP A 99 22.45 5.50 -1.70
C ASP A 99 21.97 4.78 -0.42
N VAL A 100 22.41 3.55 -0.19
CA VAL A 100 21.88 2.68 0.89
C VAL A 100 22.19 3.20 2.30
N ALA A 101 23.24 4.00 2.45
CA ALA A 101 23.63 4.58 3.72
C ALA A 101 23.11 6.02 3.94
N ILE A 102 22.38 6.59 2.97
CA ILE A 102 21.91 7.98 3.00
C ILE A 102 20.39 8.01 3.15
N PRO A 103 19.86 8.30 4.36
CA PRO A 103 18.41 8.29 4.61
C PRO A 103 17.64 9.31 3.76
N SER A 104 18.25 10.42 3.40
CA SER A 104 17.66 11.48 2.55
C SER A 104 17.80 11.21 1.06
N ASP A 105 18.50 10.17 0.65
CA ASP A 105 18.57 9.80 -0.76
C ASP A 105 17.18 9.44 -1.30
N GLY A 106 16.88 9.91 -2.51
CA GLY A 106 15.57 9.73 -3.13
C GLY A 106 15.16 8.27 -3.27
N ARG A 107 16.10 7.33 -3.30
CA ARG A 107 15.81 5.90 -3.36
C ARG A 107 15.40 5.34 -2.02
N THR A 108 16.16 5.62 -0.98
CA THR A 108 15.86 5.17 0.38
C THR A 108 14.54 5.76 0.87
N SER A 109 14.32 7.05 0.66
CA SER A 109 13.07 7.73 1.02
C SER A 109 11.88 7.27 0.18
N PHE A 110 12.09 6.94 -1.10
CA PHE A 110 11.04 6.43 -1.98
C PHE A 110 10.48 5.09 -1.51
N ALA A 111 11.34 4.12 -1.16
CA ALA A 111 10.90 2.83 -0.64
C ALA A 111 10.06 3.00 0.63
N TRP A 112 10.54 3.82 1.57
CA TRP A 112 9.82 4.13 2.81
C TRP A 112 8.45 4.75 2.53
N TYR A 113 8.42 5.81 1.72
CA TYR A 113 7.17 6.52 1.40
C TYR A 113 6.16 5.61 0.70
N LEU A 114 6.58 4.89 -0.34
CA LEU A 114 5.71 4.01 -1.12
C LEU A 114 5.04 2.96 -0.23
N ILE A 115 5.84 2.29 0.60
CA ILE A 115 5.35 1.17 1.42
C ILE A 115 4.45 1.68 2.54
N TYR A 116 4.83 2.74 3.26
CA TYR A 116 4.00 3.29 4.33
C TYR A 116 2.70 3.93 3.81
N LYS A 117 2.73 4.57 2.63
CA LYS A 117 1.50 5.06 1.99
C LYS A 117 0.55 3.91 1.64
N THR A 118 1.09 2.80 1.19
CA THR A 118 0.29 1.60 0.92
C THR A 118 -0.28 1.01 2.21
N ILE A 119 0.51 0.94 3.29
CA ILE A 119 0.04 0.51 4.62
C ILE A 119 -1.11 1.40 5.10
N ASP A 120 -1.00 2.71 4.98
CA ASP A 120 -2.02 3.66 5.40
C ASP A 120 -3.34 3.48 4.61
N ASN A 121 -3.24 3.28 3.30
CA ASN A 121 -4.40 2.95 2.47
C ASN A 121 -5.04 1.60 2.88
N CYS A 122 -4.24 0.59 3.21
CA CYS A 122 -4.74 -0.68 3.75
C CYS A 122 -5.44 -0.48 5.09
N ASN A 123 -4.86 0.31 5.99
CA ASN A 123 -5.46 0.62 7.29
C ASN A 123 -6.83 1.28 7.13
N THR A 124 -6.97 2.19 6.17
CA THR A 124 -8.25 2.82 5.84
C THR A 124 -9.28 1.79 5.39
N ALA A 125 -8.91 0.87 4.50
CA ALA A 125 -9.82 -0.20 4.05
C ALA A 125 -10.23 -1.15 5.19
N ILE A 126 -9.29 -1.50 6.06
CA ILE A 126 -9.51 -2.39 7.22
C ILE A 126 -10.40 -1.72 8.27
N SER A 127 -10.33 -0.41 8.44
CA SER A 127 -11.07 0.34 9.47
C SER A 127 -12.58 0.47 9.20
N ILE A 128 -13.04 0.18 7.98
CA ILE A 128 -14.46 0.27 7.60
C ILE A 128 -15.29 -0.69 8.45
N LYS A 129 -16.42 -0.20 8.96
CA LYS A 129 -17.32 -1.00 9.78
C LYS A 129 -18.44 -1.60 8.93
N GLY A 130 -18.83 -2.82 9.25
CA GLY A 130 -19.92 -3.55 8.58
C GLY A 130 -19.71 -5.05 8.67
N ASP A 131 -20.73 -5.83 8.27
CA ASP A 131 -20.76 -7.28 8.45
C ASP A 131 -20.95 -8.03 7.12
N SER A 132 -20.90 -7.33 5.97
CA SER A 132 -21.08 -7.99 4.68
C SER A 132 -19.86 -8.85 4.30
N GLU A 133 -20.11 -9.95 3.59
CA GLU A 133 -19.05 -10.86 3.12
C GLU A 133 -18.09 -10.14 2.17
N GLU A 134 -18.60 -9.26 1.31
CA GLU A 134 -17.81 -8.46 0.38
C GLU A 134 -16.84 -7.52 1.12
N LEU A 135 -17.30 -6.92 2.23
CA LEU A 135 -16.46 -6.08 3.08
C LEU A 135 -15.36 -6.91 3.73
N ARG A 136 -15.70 -8.06 4.32
CA ARG A 136 -14.73 -8.97 4.92
C ARG A 136 -13.68 -9.43 3.93
N GLN A 137 -14.08 -9.78 2.70
CA GLN A 137 -13.17 -10.17 1.62
C GLN A 137 -12.23 -9.03 1.23
N ALA A 138 -12.74 -7.81 1.07
CA ALA A 138 -11.90 -6.63 0.78
C ALA A 138 -10.92 -6.32 1.92
N GLN A 139 -11.36 -6.45 3.17
CA GLN A 139 -10.49 -6.31 4.35
C GLN A 139 -9.43 -7.42 4.41
N GLY A 140 -9.78 -8.66 4.10
CA GLY A 140 -8.83 -9.77 3.99
C GLY A 140 -7.75 -9.52 2.95
N GLN A 141 -8.12 -8.94 1.81
CA GLN A 141 -7.17 -8.53 0.77
C GLN A 141 -6.26 -7.40 1.24
N ALA A 142 -6.80 -6.42 1.96
CA ALA A 142 -6.02 -5.31 2.51
C ALA A 142 -5.06 -5.77 3.63
N LEU A 143 -5.47 -6.71 4.48
CA LEU A 143 -4.62 -7.35 5.49
C LEU A 143 -3.44 -8.09 4.84
N ALA A 144 -3.71 -8.90 3.80
CA ALA A 144 -2.66 -9.59 3.06
C ALA A 144 -1.66 -8.63 2.40
N LEU A 145 -2.14 -7.50 1.86
CA LEU A 145 -1.31 -6.47 1.26
C LEU A 145 -0.49 -5.72 2.32
N ARG A 146 -1.06 -5.43 3.49
CA ARG A 146 -0.35 -4.81 4.62
C ARG A 146 0.76 -5.72 5.14
N ALA A 147 0.48 -7.02 5.30
CA ALA A 147 1.48 -8.01 5.67
C ALA A 147 2.63 -8.09 4.64
N PHE A 148 2.32 -8.06 3.35
CA PHE A 148 3.31 -7.99 2.28
C PHE A 148 4.19 -6.74 2.40
N CYS A 149 3.61 -5.59 2.71
CA CYS A 149 4.33 -4.34 2.93
C CYS A 149 5.27 -4.45 4.14
N TYR A 150 4.83 -5.00 5.26
CA TYR A 150 5.69 -5.22 6.42
C TYR A 150 6.78 -6.28 6.17
N LEU A 151 6.50 -7.32 5.38
CA LEU A 151 7.54 -8.27 4.92
C LEU A 151 8.64 -7.56 4.12
N HIS A 152 8.29 -6.62 3.26
CA HIS A 152 9.29 -5.81 2.55
C HIS A 152 10.10 -4.96 3.53
N LEU A 153 9.44 -4.22 4.41
CA LEU A 153 10.12 -3.33 5.37
C LEU A 153 11.09 -4.08 6.28
N VAL A 154 10.67 -5.21 6.87
CA VAL A 154 11.50 -5.95 7.82
C VAL A 154 12.76 -6.54 7.17
N GLN A 155 12.68 -6.89 5.89
CA GLN A 155 13.82 -7.43 5.14
C GLN A 155 14.81 -6.35 4.69
N HIS A 156 14.34 -5.11 4.47
CA HIS A 156 15.17 -4.03 3.94
C HIS A 156 15.75 -3.11 5.01
N TYR A 157 15.09 -2.99 6.16
CA TYR A 157 15.48 -2.00 7.17
C TYR A 157 16.08 -2.59 8.44
N GLN A 158 16.26 -3.92 8.50
CA GLN A 158 16.97 -4.57 9.59
C GLN A 158 17.54 -5.92 9.15
N PHE A 159 18.46 -6.46 9.96
CA PHE A 159 18.98 -7.81 9.80
C PHE A 159 17.92 -8.87 10.02
N THR A 160 18.21 -10.10 9.59
CA THR A 160 17.26 -11.22 9.63
C THR A 160 16.81 -11.54 11.06
N TYR A 161 15.59 -12.09 11.18
CA TYR A 161 15.02 -12.58 12.44
C TYR A 161 15.96 -13.54 13.19
N LEU A 162 16.63 -14.43 12.46
CA LEU A 162 17.54 -15.43 13.06
C LEU A 162 18.84 -14.82 13.59
N LYS A 163 19.21 -13.63 13.12
CA LYS A 163 20.40 -12.92 13.62
C LYS A 163 20.09 -12.18 14.93
N ASP A 164 19.02 -11.40 14.94
CA ASP A 164 18.60 -10.62 16.12
C ASP A 164 17.12 -10.21 16.00
N LYS A 165 16.25 -11.01 16.61
CA LYS A 165 14.81 -10.76 16.58
C LYS A 165 14.39 -9.57 17.48
N ASP A 166 15.21 -9.16 18.42
CA ASP A 166 14.95 -8.08 19.36
C ASP A 166 15.51 -6.73 18.89
N ALA A 167 16.24 -6.71 17.75
CA ALA A 167 16.75 -5.48 17.16
C ALA A 167 15.62 -4.52 16.77
N PRO A 168 15.78 -3.18 16.99
CA PRO A 168 14.81 -2.18 16.58
C PRO A 168 14.73 -2.12 15.04
N CYS A 169 13.54 -2.24 14.49
CA CYS A 169 13.30 -2.34 13.05
C CYS A 169 12.53 -1.12 12.52
N VAL A 170 11.21 -1.23 12.41
CA VAL A 170 10.35 -0.22 11.81
C VAL A 170 9.11 0.03 12.69
N PRO A 171 8.51 1.23 12.65
CA PRO A 171 7.26 1.49 13.35
C PRO A 171 6.08 0.70 12.76
N ILE A 172 5.18 0.24 13.62
CA ILE A 172 3.96 -0.48 13.23
C ILE A 172 2.74 0.45 13.33
N TYR A 173 2.08 0.68 12.20
CA TYR A 173 0.82 1.39 12.09
C TYR A 173 -0.28 0.44 11.62
N THR A 174 -1.32 0.29 12.44
CA THR A 174 -2.48 -0.60 12.19
C THR A 174 -3.78 0.16 11.99
N GLU A 175 -3.73 1.48 12.15
CA GLU A 175 -4.86 2.39 11.98
C GLU A 175 -4.51 3.48 10.95
N PRO A 176 -5.51 4.09 10.29
CA PRO A 176 -5.28 5.22 9.40
C PRO A 176 -4.56 6.36 10.12
N THR A 177 -3.64 7.03 9.43
CA THR A 177 -2.88 8.14 9.97
C THR A 177 -3.39 9.48 9.46
N THR A 178 -3.24 10.52 10.28
CA THR A 178 -3.58 11.91 9.94
C THR A 178 -2.38 12.81 10.23
N SER A 179 -2.48 14.07 9.87
CA SER A 179 -1.45 15.08 10.20
C SER A 179 -1.23 15.28 11.71
N SER A 180 -2.19 14.86 12.54
CA SER A 180 -2.13 14.90 14.00
C SER A 180 -1.69 13.60 14.65
N THR A 181 -1.43 12.54 13.86
CA THR A 181 -0.97 11.26 14.41
C THR A 181 0.46 11.39 14.92
N GLU A 182 0.66 11.11 16.20
CA GLU A 182 1.99 11.13 16.82
C GLU A 182 2.90 10.05 16.21
N PRO A 183 4.15 10.40 15.89
CA PRO A 183 5.10 9.44 15.36
C PRO A 183 5.37 8.29 16.33
N LYS A 184 5.32 7.06 15.85
CA LYS A 184 5.64 5.86 16.64
C LYS A 184 7.15 5.56 16.60
N GLY A 185 7.68 5.07 17.71
CA GLY A 185 9.03 4.52 17.77
C GLY A 185 9.16 3.22 16.97
N LYS A 186 10.40 2.79 16.76
CA LYS A 186 10.70 1.51 16.10
C LYS A 186 10.23 0.33 16.94
N SER A 187 9.51 -0.58 16.32
CA SER A 187 9.19 -1.90 16.87
C SER A 187 10.35 -2.86 16.63
N THR A 188 10.42 -3.95 17.39
CA THR A 188 11.43 -4.99 17.16
C THR A 188 11.11 -5.82 15.94
N VAL A 189 12.11 -6.51 15.38
CA VAL A 189 11.92 -7.49 14.29
C VAL A 189 10.86 -8.51 14.66
N ALA A 190 10.89 -9.04 15.88
CA ALA A 190 9.89 -10.00 16.37
C ALA A 190 8.46 -9.43 16.37
N GLN A 191 8.29 -8.17 16.80
CA GLN A 191 6.99 -7.51 16.78
C GLN A 191 6.47 -7.29 15.37
N VAL A 192 7.35 -6.95 14.42
CA VAL A 192 6.95 -6.80 13.01
C VAL A 192 6.51 -8.13 12.42
N TYR A 193 7.23 -9.23 12.68
CA TYR A 193 6.80 -10.55 12.22
C TYR A 193 5.52 -11.01 12.90
N GLN A 194 5.31 -10.70 14.18
CA GLN A 194 4.04 -10.97 14.83
C GLN A 194 2.87 -10.27 14.14
N GLN A 195 3.02 -8.99 13.81
CA GLN A 195 1.99 -8.24 13.06
C GLN A 195 1.74 -8.87 11.68
N ILE A 196 2.79 -9.33 10.99
CA ILE A 196 2.65 -10.02 9.71
C ILE A 196 1.82 -11.30 9.86
N PHE A 197 2.10 -12.12 10.89
CA PHE A 197 1.34 -13.33 11.15
C PHE A 197 -0.11 -13.05 11.54
N ASP A 198 -0.34 -12.04 12.38
CA ASP A 198 -1.69 -11.64 12.79
C ASP A 198 -2.52 -11.21 11.59
N ASP A 199 -1.96 -10.37 10.70
CA ASP A 199 -2.60 -9.92 9.48
C ASP A 199 -2.90 -11.09 8.53
N LEU A 200 -1.94 -11.99 8.32
CA LEU A 200 -2.11 -13.12 7.39
C LEU A 200 -3.10 -14.15 7.90
N ASN A 201 -3.11 -14.45 9.19
CA ASN A 201 -4.08 -15.37 9.78
C ASN A 201 -5.50 -14.82 9.67
N LEU A 202 -5.70 -13.52 9.99
CA LEU A 202 -6.98 -12.88 9.84
C LEU A 202 -7.42 -12.78 8.36
N ALA A 203 -6.47 -12.50 7.45
CA ALA A 203 -6.72 -12.51 6.02
C ALA A 203 -7.16 -13.89 5.52
N GLN A 204 -6.58 -14.96 6.04
CA GLN A 204 -6.96 -16.33 5.69
C GLN A 204 -8.42 -16.64 6.07
N ASP A 205 -8.84 -16.22 7.28
CA ASP A 205 -10.22 -16.37 7.73
C ASP A 205 -11.19 -15.56 6.86
N TYR A 206 -10.85 -14.34 6.55
CA TYR A 206 -11.70 -13.43 5.76
C TYR A 206 -11.80 -13.84 4.29
N LEU A 207 -10.82 -14.56 3.75
CA LEU A 207 -10.76 -14.98 2.36
C LEU A 207 -11.16 -16.45 2.14
N THR A 208 -11.59 -17.17 3.18
CA THR A 208 -11.89 -18.62 3.10
C THR A 208 -12.81 -18.96 1.94
N ASN A 209 -13.83 -18.15 1.67
CA ASN A 209 -14.82 -18.38 0.60
C ASN A 209 -14.57 -17.48 -0.64
N TYR A 210 -13.47 -16.75 -0.67
CA TYR A 210 -13.19 -15.84 -1.77
C TYR A 210 -12.68 -16.57 -3.00
N VAL A 211 -13.39 -16.40 -4.11
CA VAL A 211 -12.99 -16.91 -5.43
C VAL A 211 -12.81 -15.74 -6.39
N ARG A 212 -11.64 -15.68 -7.06
CA ARG A 212 -11.37 -14.65 -8.07
C ARG A 212 -12.34 -14.78 -9.24
N LYS A 213 -12.91 -13.66 -9.67
CA LYS A 213 -13.82 -13.58 -10.82
C LYS A 213 -13.05 -13.37 -12.13
N GLY A 214 -12.25 -14.38 -12.52
CA GLY A 214 -11.51 -14.38 -13.79
C GLY A 214 -10.08 -13.81 -13.72
N ASP A 215 -9.39 -13.89 -14.86
CA ASP A 215 -7.95 -13.56 -14.97
C ASP A 215 -7.59 -12.10 -14.68
N GLY A 216 -8.49 -11.17 -14.94
CA GLY A 216 -8.29 -9.74 -14.65
C GLY A 216 -8.16 -9.41 -13.16
N GLN A 217 -8.43 -10.37 -12.26
CA GLN A 217 -8.36 -10.17 -10.80
C GLN A 217 -7.15 -10.87 -10.15
N LYS A 218 -6.12 -11.21 -10.92
CA LYS A 218 -4.89 -11.86 -10.38
C LYS A 218 -4.17 -11.01 -9.33
N PHE A 219 -4.36 -9.70 -9.34
CA PHE A 219 -3.81 -8.79 -8.34
C PHE A 219 -4.51 -8.87 -6.97
N LYS A 220 -5.72 -9.46 -6.91
CA LYS A 220 -6.44 -9.63 -5.64
C LYS A 220 -5.95 -10.87 -4.91
N PRO A 221 -5.43 -10.74 -3.69
CA PRO A 221 -5.07 -11.89 -2.88
C PRO A 221 -6.26 -12.82 -2.63
N ASN A 222 -6.03 -14.11 -2.72
CA ASN A 222 -6.88 -15.19 -2.25
C ASN A 222 -6.12 -15.99 -1.19
N THR A 223 -6.73 -17.02 -0.63
CA THR A 223 -6.11 -17.89 0.38
C THR A 223 -4.77 -18.49 -0.07
N ASP A 224 -4.60 -18.78 -1.38
CA ASP A 224 -3.35 -19.34 -1.89
C ASP A 224 -2.20 -18.31 -1.83
N VAL A 225 -2.50 -17.03 -2.13
CA VAL A 225 -1.52 -15.94 -1.98
C VAL A 225 -1.17 -15.72 -0.51
N VAL A 226 -2.18 -15.75 0.38
CA VAL A 226 -1.96 -15.65 1.83
C VAL A 226 -1.06 -16.78 2.32
N ASN A 227 -1.32 -18.02 1.90
CA ASN A 227 -0.46 -19.18 2.22
C ASN A 227 0.97 -18.99 1.70
N GLY A 228 1.14 -18.43 0.50
CA GLY A 228 2.46 -18.10 -0.04
C GLY A 228 3.22 -17.05 0.80
N LEU A 229 2.52 -16.04 1.30
CA LEU A 229 3.09 -15.04 2.20
C LEU A 229 3.42 -15.64 3.59
N LEU A 230 2.54 -16.49 4.13
CA LEU A 230 2.80 -17.27 5.36
C LEU A 230 4.04 -18.14 5.21
N ALA A 231 4.18 -18.87 4.08
CA ALA A 231 5.34 -19.69 3.81
C ALA A 231 6.64 -18.87 3.84
N ARG A 232 6.64 -17.67 3.25
CA ARG A 232 7.78 -16.74 3.32
C ARG A 232 8.07 -16.27 4.73
N ALA A 233 7.05 -15.88 5.48
CA ALA A 233 7.21 -15.40 6.86
C ALA A 233 7.75 -16.51 7.77
N TYR A 234 7.23 -17.72 7.68
CA TYR A 234 7.73 -18.90 8.40
C TYR A 234 9.17 -19.25 8.02
N LEU A 235 9.50 -19.21 6.72
CA LEU A 235 10.86 -19.45 6.24
C LEU A 235 11.85 -18.44 6.86
N LEU A 236 11.51 -17.17 6.84
CA LEU A 236 12.36 -16.08 7.34
C LEU A 236 12.51 -16.09 8.87
N THR A 237 11.56 -16.70 9.59
CA THR A 237 11.61 -16.85 11.05
C THR A 237 12.15 -18.21 11.52
N GLY A 238 12.58 -19.06 10.60
CA GLY A 238 13.17 -20.37 10.93
C GLY A 238 12.16 -21.47 11.25
N GLN A 239 10.87 -21.25 10.97
CA GLN A 239 9.80 -22.21 11.22
C GLN A 239 9.61 -23.14 10.00
N TRP A 240 10.63 -23.93 9.70
CA TRP A 240 10.76 -24.71 8.44
C TRP A 240 9.59 -25.65 8.16
N GLY A 241 9.07 -26.31 9.21
CA GLY A 241 7.93 -27.23 9.09
C GLY A 241 6.64 -26.51 8.68
N GLU A 242 6.36 -25.36 9.30
CA GLU A 242 5.19 -24.55 8.97
C GLU A 242 5.35 -23.88 7.59
N ALA A 243 6.57 -23.47 7.23
CA ALA A 243 6.88 -22.94 5.91
C ALA A 243 6.56 -23.96 4.80
N ALA A 244 6.97 -25.22 5.00
CA ALA A 244 6.68 -26.29 4.04
C ALA A 244 5.17 -26.55 3.89
N LYS A 245 4.43 -26.65 5.00
CA LYS A 245 2.97 -26.84 4.98
C LYS A 245 2.26 -25.68 4.28
N ALA A 246 2.62 -24.46 4.59
CA ALA A 246 2.03 -23.27 3.96
C ALA A 246 2.35 -23.19 2.47
N ALA A 247 3.58 -23.53 2.07
CA ALA A 247 3.97 -23.60 0.65
C ALA A 247 3.20 -24.69 -0.12
N GLU A 248 2.98 -25.84 0.49
CA GLU A 248 2.14 -26.90 -0.07
C GLU A 248 0.70 -26.45 -0.27
N ALA A 249 0.12 -25.77 0.74
CA ALA A 249 -1.22 -25.21 0.66
C ALA A 249 -1.32 -24.15 -0.44
N ALA A 250 -0.33 -23.26 -0.56
CA ALA A 250 -0.30 -22.21 -1.56
C ALA A 250 -0.28 -22.73 -3.01
N ARG A 251 0.42 -23.85 -3.26
CA ARG A 251 0.55 -24.43 -4.61
C ARG A 251 -0.54 -25.44 -4.97
N LYS A 252 -1.40 -25.79 -4.03
CA LYS A 252 -2.43 -26.80 -4.25
C LYS A 252 -3.38 -26.36 -5.37
N GLY A 253 -3.52 -27.20 -6.40
CA GLY A 253 -4.37 -26.90 -7.56
C GLY A 253 -3.69 -26.13 -8.69
N TYR A 254 -2.41 -25.77 -8.53
CA TYR A 254 -1.61 -25.15 -9.59
C TYR A 254 -0.60 -26.17 -10.15
N SER A 255 -0.44 -26.14 -11.47
CA SER A 255 0.58 -26.89 -12.19
C SER A 255 1.63 -25.93 -12.77
N LEU A 256 2.82 -26.42 -13.02
CA LEU A 256 3.82 -25.66 -13.76
C LEU A 256 3.30 -25.34 -15.16
N MET A 257 3.57 -24.13 -15.63
CA MET A 257 3.26 -23.77 -17.01
C MET A 257 4.05 -24.64 -17.97
N THR A 258 3.41 -25.02 -19.09
CA THR A 258 4.13 -25.63 -20.20
C THR A 258 5.02 -24.58 -20.88
N THR A 259 6.11 -25.01 -21.54
CA THR A 259 7.01 -24.11 -22.28
C THR A 259 6.25 -23.23 -23.30
N THR A 260 5.20 -23.76 -23.93
CA THR A 260 4.35 -23.00 -24.84
C THR A 260 3.52 -21.93 -24.12
N ALA A 261 2.98 -22.24 -22.93
CA ALA A 261 2.21 -21.29 -22.13
C ALA A 261 3.11 -20.18 -21.57
N GLU A 262 4.33 -20.51 -21.14
CA GLU A 262 5.35 -19.59 -20.69
C GLU A 262 5.74 -18.60 -21.80
N GLY A 263 6.04 -19.08 -23.00
CA GLY A 263 6.36 -18.24 -24.13
C GLY A 263 5.21 -17.30 -24.56
N ARG A 264 3.94 -17.73 -24.40
CA ARG A 264 2.76 -16.86 -24.62
C ARG A 264 2.64 -15.79 -23.55
N TYR A 265 2.90 -16.14 -22.30
CA TYR A 265 2.89 -15.20 -21.18
C TYR A 265 3.95 -14.11 -21.38
N ASP A 266 5.18 -14.48 -21.68
CA ASP A 266 6.28 -13.56 -21.95
C ASP A 266 6.00 -12.66 -23.15
N SER A 267 5.43 -13.19 -24.23
CA SER A 267 5.05 -12.39 -25.40
C SER A 267 3.92 -11.39 -25.08
N SER A 268 2.96 -11.77 -24.24
CA SER A 268 1.87 -10.88 -23.83
C SER A 268 2.36 -9.73 -22.94
N ILE A 269 3.31 -10.00 -22.06
CA ILE A 269 3.96 -8.98 -21.23
C ILE A 269 4.75 -8.00 -22.13
N SER A 270 5.49 -8.50 -23.10
CA SER A 270 6.26 -7.67 -24.04
C SER A 270 5.37 -6.71 -24.81
N VAL A 271 4.16 -7.12 -25.19
CA VAL A 271 3.17 -6.26 -25.86
C VAL A 271 2.61 -5.20 -24.90
N CYS A 272 2.30 -5.56 -23.67
CA CYS A 272 1.78 -4.62 -22.66
C CYS A 272 2.79 -3.51 -22.30
N TYR A 273 4.08 -3.77 -22.37
CA TYR A 273 5.12 -2.81 -22.02
C TYR A 273 5.70 -2.05 -23.25
N GLY A 274 5.14 -2.20 -24.42
CA GLY A 274 5.58 -1.49 -25.63
C GLY A 274 7.02 -1.84 -26.07
N LEU A 275 7.58 -2.91 -25.56
CA LEU A 275 8.86 -3.44 -25.99
C LEU A 275 8.68 -4.17 -27.32
N LYS A 276 8.52 -3.41 -28.41
CA LYS A 276 8.77 -3.96 -29.74
C LYS A 276 10.29 -4.20 -29.86
N ARG A 277 10.64 -5.46 -30.10
CA ARG A 277 11.98 -5.81 -30.58
C ARG A 277 12.23 -5.21 -31.95
#